data_6acfc66b42599a43bc674e2bcd95436d
#
_entry.id   6acfc66b42599a43bc674e2bcd95436d
#
_cell.length_a   1.000
_cell.length_b   1.000
_cell.length_c   1.000
_cell.angle_alpha   90.00
_cell.angle_beta   90.00
_cell.angle_gamma   90.00
#
_symmetry.space_group_name_H-M   'P 1'
#
loop_
_entity.id
_entity.type
_entity.pdbx_description
1 polymer ?
#
loop_
_entity_poly.entity_id
_entity_poly.type
_entity_poly.pdbx_seq_one_letter_code
_entity_poly.pdbx_strand_id
1 'polypeptide(L)'
;MIFGKYINRYYLKNAPVLLLGLLALLMVDYIQLLIPQFYRLVINGVNLGQVVVNGQTLPFTKEVLLQYICLPMIWIVVLMVIGRFLWRICFFGSAVRVAANLRERMFDHSRQLSQQYYQVNKVGNLMSLYTNDIDTIQECFGDGILMFFDALVLGLMALYKMWRMDYKLTLLALIPALIMFGIGTVMGTAMTKRWEERQQAFSDLSDFAQENFSGIAVIKAFVKELKELMAFRKLNKQNEEINVIYTKIATLLEVLVTLFVESVICVILGYGGYLVYQGRFNAGQLVEYIGYFEAIVWPIIAISMLIEKTSRGKASLNRITELLNAPIDVADRPGVQELQNPQGSVEFRHLTFRYPDGEYDVLQDISFTIHPGESVGIVGKTGAGKTALVDLLLRTYNVPDGTLFVDGKDVNTLSIHSVRAACAYVPQDNFLFSDTIAHNIGFGVDDASPEMIDHAASLADVRDNIVDFKDGYETVLGERGVTVSGGQKQRISIARALLKAAPILILDDSVSAVDTRTEKIILDNLKSSRANKTTLLIAHRISTVERLDKIIFLDDGKIEAVGPHDELYTSCPKYRRMVDLQRLEDEAGGDDNA
;
A
#
# COMPACT_ATOMS: atom_id res chain seq x y z
N MET A 1 6.33 -21.72 4.13
CA MET A 1 6.71 -21.21 2.79
C MET A 1 5.45 -20.85 2.01
N ILE A 2 5.45 -19.74 1.28
CA ILE A 2 4.33 -19.32 0.41
C ILE A 2 4.69 -19.58 -1.04
N PHE A 3 3.71 -20.07 -1.81
CA PHE A 3 3.82 -20.31 -3.23
C PHE A 3 2.72 -19.57 -3.98
N GLY A 4 3.03 -19.01 -5.16
CA GLY A 4 2.08 -18.32 -6.01
C GLY A 4 2.71 -17.80 -7.28
N LYS A 5 1.87 -17.43 -8.25
CA LYS A 5 2.28 -16.99 -9.61
C LYS A 5 3.41 -15.96 -9.60
N TYR A 6 3.37 -15.00 -8.67
CA TYR A 6 4.32 -13.90 -8.61
C TYR A 6 5.52 -14.13 -7.71
N ILE A 7 5.51 -15.15 -6.82
CA ILE A 7 6.59 -15.44 -5.88
C ILE A 7 7.48 -16.60 -6.36
N ASN A 8 6.94 -17.63 -7.01
CA ASN A 8 7.69 -18.81 -7.41
C ASN A 8 8.95 -18.49 -8.23
N ARG A 9 8.87 -17.50 -9.11
CA ARG A 9 10.02 -17.06 -9.91
C ARG A 9 11.18 -16.56 -9.04
N TYR A 10 10.89 -15.97 -7.88
CA TYR A 10 11.94 -15.44 -6.99
C TYR A 10 12.67 -16.54 -6.23
N TYR A 11 11.99 -17.65 -5.90
CA TYR A 11 12.68 -18.84 -5.37
C TYR A 11 13.71 -19.36 -6.36
N LEU A 12 13.37 -19.47 -7.65
CA LEU A 12 14.28 -19.91 -8.70
C LEU A 12 15.42 -18.90 -8.93
N LYS A 13 15.11 -17.61 -9.00
CA LYS A 13 16.10 -16.55 -9.23
C LYS A 13 17.14 -16.47 -8.09
N ASN A 14 16.72 -16.69 -6.84
CA ASN A 14 17.59 -16.65 -5.67
C ASN A 14 18.08 -18.05 -5.25
N ALA A 15 17.80 -19.11 -6.00
CA ALA A 15 18.13 -20.48 -5.62
C ALA A 15 19.60 -20.69 -5.21
N PRO A 16 20.63 -20.15 -5.90
CA PRO A 16 22.02 -20.35 -5.47
C PRO A 16 22.29 -19.77 -4.07
N VAL A 17 21.76 -18.57 -3.79
CA VAL A 17 21.93 -17.90 -2.49
C VAL A 17 21.15 -18.63 -1.39
N LEU A 18 19.93 -19.08 -1.70
CA LEU A 18 19.10 -19.86 -0.78
C LEU A 18 19.72 -21.21 -0.46
N LEU A 19 20.32 -21.89 -1.45
CA LEU A 19 21.03 -23.15 -1.25
C LEU A 19 22.28 -22.97 -0.37
N LEU A 20 23.04 -21.90 -0.58
CA LEU A 20 24.17 -21.57 0.28
C LEU A 20 23.71 -21.33 1.73
N GLY A 21 22.63 -20.56 1.90
CA GLY A 21 22.01 -20.34 3.21
C GLY A 21 21.53 -21.63 3.87
N LEU A 22 20.92 -22.53 3.10
CA LEU A 22 20.47 -23.83 3.57
C LEU A 22 21.65 -24.70 4.04
N LEU A 23 22.72 -24.77 3.26
CA LEU A 23 23.92 -25.53 3.65
C LEU A 23 24.54 -24.97 4.95
N ALA A 24 24.57 -23.63 5.10
CA ALA A 24 25.04 -23.00 6.33
C ALA A 24 24.13 -23.32 7.53
N LEU A 25 22.81 -23.35 7.33
CA LEU A 25 21.84 -23.72 8.37
C LEU A 25 22.04 -25.19 8.79
N LEU A 26 22.10 -26.12 7.83
CA LEU A 26 22.34 -27.54 8.09
C LEU A 26 23.64 -27.79 8.85
N MET A 27 24.69 -27.03 8.51
CA MET A 27 25.96 -27.08 9.23
C MET A 27 25.80 -26.62 10.69
N VAL A 28 25.08 -25.51 10.92
CA VAL A 28 24.81 -24.98 12.27
C VAL A 28 24.00 -25.98 13.08
N ASP A 29 22.93 -26.56 12.53
CA ASP A 29 22.07 -27.54 13.20
C ASP A 29 22.87 -28.80 13.60
N TYR A 30 23.71 -29.30 12.70
CA TYR A 30 24.59 -30.43 13.00
C TYR A 30 25.57 -30.11 14.14
N ILE A 31 26.23 -28.94 14.07
CA ILE A 31 27.22 -28.51 15.08
C ILE A 31 26.52 -28.26 16.42
N GLN A 32 25.30 -27.72 16.43
CA GLN A 32 24.53 -27.50 17.66
C GLN A 32 24.28 -28.81 18.40
N LEU A 33 24.00 -29.89 17.67
CA LEU A 33 23.79 -31.23 18.25
C LEU A 33 25.07 -31.93 18.70
N LEU A 34 26.27 -31.36 18.49
CA LEU A 34 27.51 -31.84 19.09
C LEU A 34 27.69 -31.32 20.52
N ILE A 35 27.10 -30.16 20.88
CA ILE A 35 27.29 -29.55 22.21
C ILE A 35 26.88 -30.48 23.35
N PRO A 36 25.73 -31.17 23.34
CA PRO A 36 25.38 -32.13 24.39
C PRO A 36 26.38 -33.26 24.57
N GLN A 37 27.12 -33.66 23.53
CA GLN A 37 28.16 -34.67 23.62
C GLN A 37 29.36 -34.20 24.43
N PHE A 38 29.72 -32.92 24.32
CA PHE A 38 30.75 -32.31 25.17
C PHE A 38 30.32 -32.25 26.64
N TYR A 39 29.05 -31.97 26.92
CA TYR A 39 28.53 -32.03 28.33
C TYR A 39 28.73 -33.45 28.89
N ARG A 40 28.42 -34.50 28.10
CA ARG A 40 28.69 -35.90 28.48
C ARG A 40 30.16 -36.13 28.81
N LEU A 41 31.08 -35.63 27.97
CA LEU A 41 32.51 -35.83 28.18
C LEU A 41 32.97 -35.18 29.49
N VAL A 42 32.55 -33.93 29.80
CA VAL A 42 32.88 -33.23 31.03
C VAL A 42 32.34 -33.98 32.26
N ILE A 43 31.07 -34.35 32.25
CA ILE A 43 30.41 -35.01 33.39
C ILE A 43 31.01 -36.37 33.66
N ASN A 44 31.24 -37.16 32.62
CA ASN A 44 31.92 -38.44 32.79
C ASN A 44 33.35 -38.30 33.25
N GLY A 45 34.10 -37.29 32.76
CA GLY A 45 35.46 -37.00 33.20
C GLY A 45 35.51 -36.68 34.68
N VAL A 46 34.60 -35.84 35.17
CA VAL A 46 34.53 -35.50 36.61
C VAL A 46 34.11 -36.70 37.47
N ASN A 47 33.13 -37.49 37.03
CA ASN A 47 32.58 -38.60 37.81
C ASN A 47 33.47 -39.85 37.81
N LEU A 48 34.07 -40.18 36.65
CA LEU A 48 34.81 -41.44 36.45
C LEU A 48 36.34 -41.23 36.45
N GLY A 49 36.81 -39.96 36.49
CA GLY A 49 38.23 -39.66 36.33
C GLY A 49 38.81 -39.97 34.96
N GLN A 50 37.97 -40.38 34.01
CA GLN A 50 38.38 -40.82 32.66
C GLN A 50 37.36 -40.36 31.61
N VAL A 51 37.82 -40.06 30.40
CA VAL A 51 36.97 -39.74 29.25
C VAL A 51 37.29 -40.66 28.06
N VAL A 52 36.27 -41.04 27.33
CA VAL A 52 36.43 -41.81 26.10
C VAL A 52 36.36 -40.85 24.92
N VAL A 53 37.49 -40.61 24.27
CA VAL A 53 37.62 -39.77 23.07
C VAL A 53 38.15 -40.63 21.92
N ASN A 54 37.46 -40.67 20.79
CA ASN A 54 37.81 -41.46 19.59
C ASN A 54 38.11 -42.94 19.90
N GLY A 55 37.41 -43.54 20.86
CA GLY A 55 37.56 -44.92 21.25
C GLY A 55 38.74 -45.22 22.19
N GLN A 56 39.47 -44.21 22.61
CA GLN A 56 40.55 -44.30 23.59
C GLN A 56 40.08 -43.75 24.95
N THR A 57 40.38 -44.50 26.02
CA THR A 57 40.11 -44.04 27.39
C THR A 57 41.31 -43.25 27.86
N LEU A 58 41.12 -41.94 28.10
CA LEU A 58 42.16 -41.03 28.58
C LEU A 58 41.84 -40.60 30.03
N PRO A 59 42.86 -40.44 30.89
CA PRO A 59 42.65 -39.89 32.22
C PRO A 59 42.16 -38.42 32.11
N PHE A 60 41.18 -38.01 32.94
CA PHE A 60 40.66 -36.66 32.92
C PHE A 60 41.62 -35.67 33.57
N THR A 61 42.57 -35.17 32.76
CA THR A 61 43.59 -34.18 33.18
C THR A 61 43.24 -32.79 32.59
N LYS A 62 43.91 -31.76 33.15
CA LYS A 62 43.77 -30.40 32.62
C LYS A 62 44.14 -30.31 31.14
N GLU A 63 45.11 -31.04 30.67
CA GLU A 63 45.54 -31.09 29.26
C GLU A 63 44.46 -31.70 28.37
N VAL A 64 43.87 -32.82 28.79
CA VAL A 64 42.79 -33.48 28.08
C VAL A 64 41.53 -32.62 28.01
N LEU A 65 41.19 -31.91 29.13
CA LEU A 65 40.10 -30.95 29.15
C LEU A 65 40.32 -29.81 28.15
N LEU A 66 41.51 -29.22 28.12
CA LEU A 66 41.82 -28.11 27.23
C LEU A 66 41.84 -28.56 25.75
N GLN A 67 42.52 -29.66 25.45
CA GLN A 67 42.77 -30.10 24.08
C GLN A 67 41.53 -30.74 23.41
N TYR A 68 40.78 -31.56 24.14
CA TYR A 68 39.68 -32.36 23.54
C TYR A 68 38.27 -31.81 23.85
N ILE A 69 38.15 -30.87 24.77
CA ILE A 69 36.84 -30.27 25.12
C ILE A 69 36.84 -28.77 24.85
N CYS A 70 37.70 -27.99 25.53
CA CYS A 70 37.63 -26.53 25.42
C CYS A 70 38.00 -26.02 24.04
N LEU A 71 39.10 -26.50 23.43
CA LEU A 71 39.52 -26.04 22.11
C LEU A 71 38.49 -26.38 20.99
N PRO A 72 37.94 -27.63 20.89
CA PRO A 72 36.90 -27.93 19.96
C PRO A 72 35.60 -27.10 20.22
N MET A 73 35.21 -26.87 21.46
CA MET A 73 34.06 -26.00 21.79
C MET A 73 34.25 -24.56 21.30
N ILE A 74 35.46 -24.00 21.42
CA ILE A 74 35.75 -22.66 20.87
C ILE A 74 35.53 -22.65 19.35
N TRP A 75 36.08 -23.67 18.65
CA TRP A 75 35.85 -23.79 17.20
C TRP A 75 34.38 -23.97 16.82
N ILE A 76 33.63 -24.75 17.59
CA ILE A 76 32.18 -24.92 17.43
C ILE A 76 31.48 -23.57 17.53
N VAL A 77 31.78 -22.77 18.56
CA VAL A 77 31.19 -21.44 18.74
C VAL A 77 31.50 -20.51 17.55
N VAL A 78 32.79 -20.47 17.13
CA VAL A 78 33.21 -19.67 15.98
C VAL A 78 32.46 -20.07 14.70
N LEU A 79 32.40 -21.38 14.39
CA LEU A 79 31.70 -21.89 13.22
C LEU A 79 30.18 -21.63 13.28
N MET A 80 29.56 -21.75 14.46
CA MET A 80 28.16 -21.41 14.66
C MET A 80 27.88 -19.92 14.41
N VAL A 81 28.75 -19.03 14.91
CA VAL A 81 28.60 -17.59 14.67
C VAL A 81 28.68 -17.28 13.18
N ILE A 82 29.70 -17.78 12.50
CA ILE A 82 29.88 -17.60 11.06
C ILE A 82 28.68 -18.18 10.27
N GLY A 83 28.27 -19.41 10.59
CA GLY A 83 27.16 -20.08 9.93
C GLY A 83 25.83 -19.34 10.16
N ARG A 84 25.57 -18.91 11.41
CA ARG A 84 24.36 -18.12 11.73
C ARG A 84 24.33 -16.77 11.02
N PHE A 85 25.46 -16.11 10.86
CA PHE A 85 25.56 -14.88 10.10
C PHE A 85 25.31 -15.13 8.61
N LEU A 86 25.92 -16.18 8.05
CA LEU A 86 25.82 -16.51 6.63
C LEU A 86 24.39 -16.85 6.20
N TRP A 87 23.70 -17.78 6.88
CA TRP A 87 22.33 -18.13 6.50
C TRP A 87 21.35 -16.94 6.68
N ARG A 88 21.57 -16.09 7.71
CA ARG A 88 20.75 -14.88 7.90
C ARG A 88 20.87 -13.94 6.72
N ILE A 89 22.07 -13.63 6.26
CA ILE A 89 22.27 -12.78 5.08
C ILE A 89 21.62 -13.42 3.86
N CYS A 90 21.75 -14.73 3.67
CA CYS A 90 21.19 -15.43 2.51
C CYS A 90 19.66 -15.38 2.52
N PHE A 91 18.99 -15.70 3.61
CA PHE A 91 17.53 -15.78 3.67
C PHE A 91 16.90 -14.39 3.74
N PHE A 92 17.29 -13.56 4.72
CA PHE A 92 16.71 -12.23 4.89
C PHE A 92 17.14 -11.26 3.79
N GLY A 93 18.39 -11.34 3.32
CA GLY A 93 18.81 -10.53 2.17
C GLY A 93 18.04 -10.87 0.90
N SER A 94 17.70 -12.16 0.69
CA SER A 94 16.82 -12.57 -0.42
C SER A 94 15.39 -12.09 -0.21
N ALA A 95 14.86 -12.14 1.02
CA ALA A 95 13.52 -11.67 1.35
C ALA A 95 13.36 -10.16 1.06
N VAL A 96 14.33 -9.35 1.47
CA VAL A 96 14.35 -7.89 1.19
C VAL A 96 14.36 -7.62 -0.32
N ARG A 97 15.18 -8.36 -1.10
CA ARG A 97 15.21 -8.23 -2.56
C ARG A 97 13.87 -8.61 -3.21
N VAL A 98 13.21 -9.65 -2.69
CA VAL A 98 11.86 -10.05 -3.17
C VAL A 98 10.86 -8.94 -2.90
N ALA A 99 10.84 -8.37 -1.69
CA ALA A 99 9.97 -7.27 -1.33
C ALA A 99 10.19 -6.03 -2.20
N ALA A 100 11.45 -5.64 -2.44
CA ALA A 100 11.79 -4.50 -3.31
C ALA A 100 11.30 -4.71 -4.75
N ASN A 101 11.61 -5.87 -5.35
CA ASN A 101 11.16 -6.18 -6.72
C ASN A 101 9.63 -6.28 -6.84
N LEU A 102 8.96 -6.73 -5.78
CA LEU A 102 7.50 -6.83 -5.79
C LEU A 102 6.86 -5.43 -5.70
N ARG A 103 7.42 -4.52 -4.87
CA ARG A 103 7.00 -3.11 -4.81
C ARG A 103 7.14 -2.41 -6.16
N GLU A 104 8.29 -2.57 -6.81
CA GLU A 104 8.55 -2.01 -8.13
C GLU A 104 7.51 -2.50 -9.15
N ARG A 105 7.26 -3.81 -9.18
CA ARG A 105 6.28 -4.42 -10.09
C ARG A 105 4.85 -3.96 -9.80
N MET A 106 4.49 -3.84 -8.52
CA MET A 106 3.18 -3.31 -8.11
C MET A 106 3.04 -1.85 -8.57
N PHE A 107 4.06 -1.02 -8.39
CA PHE A 107 4.03 0.37 -8.80
C PHE A 107 3.93 0.50 -10.32
N ASP A 108 4.73 -0.27 -11.07
CA ASP A 108 4.67 -0.27 -12.54
C ASP A 108 3.29 -0.66 -13.06
N HIS A 109 2.63 -1.64 -12.44
CA HIS A 109 1.26 -2.02 -12.78
C HIS A 109 0.25 -0.96 -12.35
N SER A 110 0.36 -0.44 -11.11
CA SER A 110 -0.56 0.57 -10.58
C SER A 110 -0.62 1.83 -11.46
N ARG A 111 0.52 2.33 -11.94
CA ARG A 111 0.55 3.53 -12.81
C ARG A 111 -0.18 3.35 -14.15
N GLN A 112 -0.48 2.11 -14.55
CA GLN A 112 -1.18 1.78 -15.79
C GLN A 112 -2.69 1.58 -15.58
N LEU A 113 -3.14 1.46 -14.33
CA LEU A 113 -4.56 1.28 -14.01
C LEU A 113 -5.35 2.57 -14.28
N SER A 114 -6.62 2.40 -14.65
CA SER A 114 -7.52 3.51 -14.94
C SER A 114 -7.92 4.29 -13.68
N GLN A 115 -8.36 5.53 -13.84
CA GLN A 115 -8.88 6.35 -12.74
C GLN A 115 -10.06 5.67 -12.02
N GLN A 116 -10.90 4.93 -12.75
CA GLN A 116 -11.99 4.16 -12.18
C GLN A 116 -11.52 3.17 -11.10
N TYR A 117 -10.39 2.50 -11.34
CA TYR A 117 -9.83 1.60 -10.34
C TYR A 117 -9.57 2.32 -9.01
N TYR A 118 -9.07 3.55 -9.06
CA TYR A 118 -8.77 4.37 -7.87
C TYR A 118 -10.01 4.99 -7.22
N GLN A 119 -11.10 5.16 -7.96
CA GLN A 119 -12.39 5.58 -7.40
C GLN A 119 -13.03 4.48 -6.55
N VAL A 120 -12.94 3.22 -7.02
CA VAL A 120 -13.46 2.05 -6.30
C VAL A 120 -12.51 1.64 -5.16
N ASN A 121 -11.21 1.66 -5.41
CA ASN A 121 -10.19 1.22 -4.46
C ASN A 121 -9.54 2.40 -3.73
N LYS A 122 -9.92 2.63 -2.48
CA LYS A 122 -9.38 3.73 -1.67
C LYS A 122 -7.85 3.68 -1.58
N VAL A 123 -7.20 4.83 -1.76
CA VAL A 123 -5.73 4.95 -1.72
C VAL A 123 -5.13 4.39 -0.43
N GLY A 124 -5.79 4.57 0.72
CA GLY A 124 -5.34 4.01 2.00
C GLY A 124 -5.24 2.47 2.00
N ASN A 125 -6.19 1.78 1.35
CA ASN A 125 -6.14 0.32 1.20
C ASN A 125 -4.98 -0.10 0.29
N LEU A 126 -4.74 0.64 -0.80
CA LEU A 126 -3.61 0.39 -1.70
C LEU A 126 -2.28 0.60 -0.98
N MET A 127 -2.14 1.66 -0.18
CA MET A 127 -0.92 1.90 0.60
C MET A 127 -0.64 0.77 1.60
N SER A 128 -1.68 0.15 2.18
CA SER A 128 -1.51 -1.04 3.03
C SER A 128 -0.88 -2.22 2.28
N LEU A 129 -1.13 -2.37 0.98
CA LEU A 129 -0.47 -3.40 0.16
C LEU A 129 1.03 -3.16 0.03
N TYR A 130 1.45 -1.88 -0.12
CA TYR A 130 2.86 -1.49 -0.26
C TYR A 130 3.66 -1.53 1.04
N THR A 131 2.98 -1.52 2.18
CA THR A 131 3.58 -1.57 3.52
C THR A 131 3.32 -2.93 4.18
N ASN A 132 2.21 -3.08 4.87
CA ASN A 132 1.91 -4.24 5.71
C ASN A 132 1.92 -5.58 4.96
N ASP A 133 1.34 -5.63 3.76
CA ASP A 133 1.24 -6.89 3.02
C ASP A 133 2.58 -7.33 2.44
N ILE A 134 3.37 -6.41 1.91
CA ILE A 134 4.72 -6.72 1.44
C ILE A 134 5.62 -7.14 2.60
N ASP A 135 5.55 -6.46 3.75
CA ASP A 135 6.35 -6.81 4.93
C ASP A 135 5.97 -8.20 5.45
N THR A 136 4.67 -8.54 5.45
CA THR A 136 4.19 -9.89 5.76
C THR A 136 4.74 -10.94 4.79
N ILE A 137 4.81 -10.64 3.49
CA ILE A 137 5.42 -11.54 2.49
C ILE A 137 6.92 -11.66 2.71
N GLN A 138 7.62 -10.56 2.99
CA GLN A 138 9.04 -10.54 3.27
C GLN A 138 9.38 -11.41 4.49
N GLU A 139 8.65 -11.28 5.59
CA GLU A 139 8.79 -12.12 6.77
C GLU A 139 8.51 -13.59 6.44
N CYS A 140 7.41 -13.87 5.76
CA CYS A 140 7.04 -15.23 5.42
C CYS A 140 8.05 -15.90 4.46
N PHE A 141 8.69 -15.13 3.59
CA PHE A 141 9.74 -15.63 2.70
C PHE A 141 11.02 -15.94 3.48
N GLY A 142 11.51 -15.03 4.32
CA GLY A 142 12.74 -15.21 5.11
C GLY A 142 12.58 -16.23 6.24
N ASP A 143 11.70 -15.93 7.19
CA ASP A 143 11.45 -16.79 8.36
C ASP A 143 10.78 -18.11 7.96
N GLY A 144 9.92 -18.11 6.93
CA GLY A 144 9.23 -19.32 6.50
C GLY A 144 10.18 -20.39 5.96
N ILE A 145 11.25 -19.99 5.26
CA ILE A 145 12.31 -20.92 4.82
C ILE A 145 13.07 -21.44 6.04
N LEU A 146 13.51 -20.54 6.91
CA LEU A 146 14.23 -20.89 8.13
C LEU A 146 13.44 -21.89 8.97
N MET A 147 12.22 -21.51 9.39
CA MET A 147 11.39 -22.33 10.29
C MET A 147 11.06 -23.70 9.71
N PHE A 148 10.85 -23.77 8.38
CA PHE A 148 10.56 -25.04 7.72
C PHE A 148 11.76 -26.01 7.78
N PHE A 149 12.96 -25.53 7.40
CA PHE A 149 14.14 -26.40 7.36
C PHE A 149 14.69 -26.68 8.75
N ASP A 150 14.70 -25.69 9.64
CA ASP A 150 15.15 -25.83 11.03
C ASP A 150 14.26 -26.83 11.80
N ALA A 151 12.93 -26.67 11.71
CA ALA A 151 12.00 -27.62 12.32
C ALA A 151 12.15 -29.04 11.78
N LEU A 152 12.33 -29.19 10.46
CA LEU A 152 12.45 -30.50 9.83
C LEU A 152 13.80 -31.14 10.14
N VAL A 153 14.89 -30.41 9.91
CA VAL A 153 16.25 -31.00 9.97
C VAL A 153 16.72 -31.14 11.40
N LEU A 154 16.73 -30.05 12.19
CA LEU A 154 17.14 -30.10 13.59
C LEU A 154 16.24 -31.04 14.40
N GLY A 155 14.91 -30.97 14.19
CA GLY A 155 13.95 -31.84 14.86
C GLY A 155 14.18 -33.33 14.56
N LEU A 156 14.31 -33.70 13.28
CA LEU A 156 14.59 -35.10 12.89
C LEU A 156 15.93 -35.60 13.36
N MET A 157 16.98 -34.77 13.27
CA MET A 157 18.32 -35.13 13.73
C MET A 157 18.36 -35.35 15.25
N ALA A 158 17.73 -34.47 16.02
CA ALA A 158 17.67 -34.60 17.47
C ALA A 158 16.85 -35.82 17.90
N LEU A 159 15.69 -36.09 17.28
CA LEU A 159 14.90 -37.28 17.50
C LEU A 159 15.70 -38.56 17.16
N TYR A 160 16.44 -38.58 16.04
CA TYR A 160 17.31 -39.70 15.67
C TYR A 160 18.38 -39.95 16.72
N LYS A 161 19.03 -38.91 17.25
CA LYS A 161 20.03 -38.99 18.31
C LYS A 161 19.42 -39.57 19.61
N MET A 162 18.26 -39.08 20.04
CA MET A 162 17.55 -39.60 21.22
C MET A 162 17.14 -41.07 21.02
N TRP A 163 16.57 -41.39 19.86
CA TRP A 163 16.17 -42.77 19.54
C TRP A 163 17.33 -43.77 19.56
N ARG A 164 18.50 -43.35 19.06
CA ARG A 164 19.72 -44.15 19.07
C ARG A 164 20.28 -44.41 20.49
N MET A 165 20.01 -43.49 21.41
CA MET A 165 20.44 -43.65 22.81
C MET A 165 19.54 -44.62 23.58
N ASP A 166 18.23 -44.38 23.61
CA ASP A 166 17.24 -45.30 24.14
C ASP A 166 15.85 -45.03 23.55
N TYR A 167 15.31 -46.00 22.79
CA TYR A 167 14.01 -45.81 22.12
C TYR A 167 12.83 -45.79 23.12
N LYS A 168 12.95 -46.51 24.27
CA LYS A 168 11.86 -46.53 25.31
C LYS A 168 11.75 -45.21 26.01
N LEU A 169 12.88 -44.60 26.37
CA LEU A 169 12.92 -43.27 26.95
C LEU A 169 12.37 -42.24 25.98
N THR A 170 12.70 -42.33 24.68
CA THR A 170 12.21 -41.45 23.65
C THR A 170 10.68 -41.54 23.49
N LEU A 171 10.13 -42.77 23.44
CA LEU A 171 8.68 -42.96 23.39
C LEU A 171 7.96 -42.40 24.64
N LEU A 172 8.52 -42.62 25.85
CA LEU A 172 8.00 -42.10 27.08
C LEU A 172 8.01 -40.54 27.09
N ALA A 173 9.09 -39.93 26.59
CA ALA A 173 9.20 -38.49 26.49
C ALA A 173 8.22 -37.86 25.46
N LEU A 174 7.76 -38.65 24.46
CA LEU A 174 6.78 -38.21 23.48
C LEU A 174 5.33 -38.21 24.01
N ILE A 175 5.01 -38.95 25.06
CA ILE A 175 3.64 -39.01 25.62
C ILE A 175 3.13 -37.63 26.06
N PRO A 176 3.84 -36.86 26.90
CA PRO A 176 3.42 -35.50 27.21
C PRO A 176 3.31 -34.61 25.95
N ALA A 177 4.19 -34.80 24.92
CA ALA A 177 4.11 -34.05 23.67
C ALA A 177 2.78 -34.24 22.93
N LEU A 178 2.28 -35.47 22.88
CA LEU A 178 1.01 -35.80 22.27
C LEU A 178 -0.16 -35.20 23.05
N ILE A 179 -0.09 -35.22 24.38
CA ILE A 179 -1.11 -34.61 25.24
C ILE A 179 -1.16 -33.09 24.97
N MET A 180 -0.01 -32.43 24.94
CA MET A 180 0.07 -30.98 24.66
C MET A 180 -0.42 -30.65 23.25
N PHE A 181 -0.12 -31.45 22.25
CA PHE A 181 -0.65 -31.26 20.91
C PHE A 181 -2.19 -31.27 20.91
N GLY A 182 -2.81 -32.19 21.63
CA GLY A 182 -4.26 -32.24 21.80
C GLY A 182 -4.82 -31.00 22.52
N ILE A 183 -4.20 -30.59 23.63
CA ILE A 183 -4.59 -29.37 24.36
C ILE A 183 -4.39 -28.13 23.47
N GLY A 184 -3.26 -28.03 22.76
CA GLY A 184 -2.94 -26.91 21.89
C GLY A 184 -3.93 -26.73 20.73
N THR A 185 -4.43 -27.83 20.14
CA THR A 185 -5.45 -27.74 19.09
C THR A 185 -6.79 -27.22 19.61
N VAL A 186 -7.23 -27.67 20.79
CA VAL A 186 -8.48 -27.21 21.42
C VAL A 186 -8.37 -25.74 21.86
N MET A 187 -7.28 -25.38 22.54
CA MET A 187 -7.07 -24.00 22.99
C MET A 187 -6.79 -23.05 21.82
N GLY A 188 -6.14 -23.51 20.77
CA GLY A 188 -5.86 -22.70 19.59
C GLY A 188 -7.13 -22.17 18.93
N THR A 189 -8.17 -23.00 18.79
CA THR A 189 -9.47 -22.56 18.23
C THR A 189 -10.16 -21.54 19.13
N ALA A 190 -10.11 -21.73 20.45
CA ALA A 190 -10.65 -20.78 21.41
C ALA A 190 -9.88 -19.42 21.37
N MET A 191 -8.55 -19.49 21.26
CA MET A 191 -7.71 -18.30 21.14
C MET A 191 -7.99 -17.51 19.86
N THR A 192 -8.20 -18.17 18.72
CA THR A 192 -8.52 -17.49 17.46
C THR A 192 -9.79 -16.65 17.60
N LYS A 193 -10.85 -17.22 18.17
CA LYS A 193 -12.10 -16.49 18.40
C LYS A 193 -11.90 -15.27 19.32
N ARG A 194 -11.15 -15.43 20.40
CA ARG A 194 -10.87 -14.33 21.34
C ARG A 194 -9.95 -13.26 20.74
N TRP A 195 -9.07 -13.65 19.83
CA TRP A 195 -8.27 -12.73 19.05
C TRP A 195 -9.13 -11.86 18.13
N GLU A 196 -10.11 -12.46 17.43
CA GLU A 196 -11.05 -11.73 16.58
C GLU A 196 -11.88 -10.73 17.39
N GLU A 197 -12.42 -11.14 18.55
CA GLU A 197 -13.15 -10.25 19.47
C GLU A 197 -12.27 -9.07 19.93
N ARG A 198 -11.02 -9.35 20.29
CA ARG A 198 -10.02 -8.33 20.67
C ARG A 198 -9.72 -7.36 19.54
N GLN A 199 -9.52 -7.89 18.34
CA GLN A 199 -9.21 -7.08 17.15
C GLN A 199 -10.39 -6.16 16.80
N GLN A 200 -11.62 -6.67 16.88
CA GLN A 200 -12.82 -5.88 16.66
C GLN A 200 -12.96 -4.75 17.68
N ALA A 201 -12.80 -5.05 18.96
CA ALA A 201 -12.90 -4.03 20.02
C ALA A 201 -11.83 -2.95 19.90
N PHE A 202 -10.63 -3.29 19.42
CA PHE A 202 -9.58 -2.32 19.14
C PHE A 202 -9.89 -1.48 17.90
N SER A 203 -10.47 -2.09 16.86
CA SER A 203 -10.92 -1.37 15.66
C SER A 203 -11.99 -0.34 16.02
N ASP A 204 -13.02 -0.75 16.74
CA ASP A 204 -14.11 0.14 17.16
C ASP A 204 -13.59 1.35 17.98
N LEU A 205 -12.62 1.11 18.86
CA LEU A 205 -11.97 2.16 19.65
C LEU A 205 -11.15 3.12 18.77
N SER A 206 -10.41 2.57 17.80
CA SER A 206 -9.58 3.34 16.87
C SER A 206 -10.44 4.18 15.92
N ASP A 207 -11.50 3.61 15.37
CA ASP A 207 -12.44 4.29 14.49
C ASP A 207 -13.12 5.46 15.21
N PHE A 208 -13.55 5.24 16.46
CA PHE A 208 -14.10 6.31 17.31
C PHE A 208 -13.08 7.44 17.57
N ALA A 209 -11.83 7.09 17.87
CA ALA A 209 -10.78 8.07 18.08
C ALA A 209 -10.48 8.86 16.81
N GLN A 210 -10.39 8.19 15.65
CA GLN A 210 -10.17 8.83 14.36
C GLN A 210 -11.30 9.79 13.99
N GLU A 211 -12.55 9.40 14.21
CA GLU A 211 -13.72 10.26 13.96
C GLU A 211 -13.67 11.51 14.84
N ASN A 212 -13.39 11.36 16.13
CA ASN A 212 -13.27 12.48 17.07
C ASN A 212 -12.13 13.43 16.72
N PHE A 213 -10.96 12.93 16.32
CA PHE A 213 -9.84 13.78 15.91
C PHE A 213 -10.13 14.50 14.59
N SER A 214 -10.78 13.83 13.64
CA SER A 214 -11.19 14.45 12.37
C SER A 214 -12.26 15.53 12.58
N GLY A 215 -13.18 15.29 13.53
CA GLY A 215 -14.25 16.20 13.89
C GLY A 215 -13.94 17.16 15.05
N ILE A 216 -12.67 17.32 15.45
CA ILE A 216 -12.31 18.05 16.69
C ILE A 216 -12.79 19.50 16.72
N ALA A 217 -12.80 20.16 15.55
CA ALA A 217 -13.29 21.54 15.45
C ALA A 217 -14.79 21.62 15.81
N VAL A 218 -15.59 20.64 15.36
CA VAL A 218 -17.03 20.56 15.68
C VAL A 218 -17.22 20.26 17.17
N ILE A 219 -16.49 19.29 17.71
CA ILE A 219 -16.57 18.94 19.14
C ILE A 219 -16.28 20.15 20.01
N LYS A 220 -15.24 20.94 19.68
CA LYS A 220 -14.88 22.17 20.39
C LYS A 220 -15.91 23.27 20.21
N ALA A 221 -16.40 23.48 18.98
CA ALA A 221 -17.42 24.52 18.70
C ALA A 221 -18.72 24.28 19.49
N PHE A 222 -19.09 23.00 19.70
CA PHE A 222 -20.29 22.64 20.45
C PHE A 222 -20.04 22.30 21.93
N VAL A 223 -18.79 22.45 22.43
CA VAL A 223 -18.39 22.16 23.82
C VAL A 223 -18.82 20.76 24.27
N LYS A 224 -18.46 19.74 23.45
CA LYS A 224 -18.86 18.34 23.69
C LYS A 224 -17.72 17.43 24.14
N GLU A 225 -16.56 17.98 24.49
CA GLU A 225 -15.35 17.20 24.85
C GLU A 225 -15.62 16.21 26.00
N LEU A 226 -16.39 16.63 27.01
CA LEU A 226 -16.71 15.74 28.14
C LEU A 226 -17.62 14.56 27.72
N LYS A 227 -18.58 14.83 26.82
CA LYS A 227 -19.48 13.79 26.30
C LYS A 227 -18.68 12.74 25.51
N GLU A 228 -17.80 13.18 24.63
CA GLU A 228 -16.98 12.29 23.81
C GLU A 228 -15.95 11.54 24.66
N LEU A 229 -15.38 12.18 25.70
CA LEU A 229 -14.51 11.50 26.66
C LEU A 229 -15.24 10.37 27.40
N MET A 230 -16.51 10.58 27.80
CA MET A 230 -17.30 9.53 28.47
C MET A 230 -17.60 8.37 27.51
N ALA A 231 -17.90 8.64 26.25
CA ALA A 231 -18.11 7.62 25.22
C ALA A 231 -16.82 6.82 24.95
N PHE A 232 -15.68 7.50 24.81
CA PHE A 232 -14.38 6.87 24.66
C PHE A 232 -14.05 5.98 25.85
N ARG A 233 -14.25 6.45 27.09
CA ARG A 233 -14.01 5.66 28.31
C ARG A 233 -14.82 4.37 28.34
N LYS A 234 -16.08 4.39 27.86
CA LYS A 234 -16.93 3.19 27.78
C LYS A 234 -16.35 2.17 26.82
N LEU A 235 -15.97 2.59 25.60
CA LEU A 235 -15.33 1.73 24.60
C LEU A 235 -13.97 1.21 25.06
N ASN A 236 -13.16 2.07 25.67
CA ASN A 236 -11.86 1.68 26.21
C ASN A 236 -11.97 0.65 27.34
N LYS A 237 -12.98 0.78 28.22
CA LYS A 237 -13.25 -0.22 29.26
C LYS A 237 -13.68 -1.55 28.65
N GLN A 238 -14.51 -1.55 27.64
CA GLN A 238 -14.89 -2.77 26.91
C GLN A 238 -13.67 -3.44 26.26
N ASN A 239 -12.82 -2.66 25.60
CA ASN A 239 -11.57 -3.15 25.03
C ASN A 239 -10.63 -3.72 26.12
N GLU A 240 -10.52 -3.06 27.28
CA GLU A 240 -9.75 -3.54 28.44
C GLU A 240 -10.25 -4.92 28.90
N GLU A 241 -11.55 -5.07 29.14
CA GLU A 241 -12.16 -6.32 29.61
C GLU A 241 -11.88 -7.49 28.64
N ILE A 242 -12.04 -7.26 27.33
CA ILE A 242 -11.76 -8.25 26.29
C ILE A 242 -10.25 -8.59 26.26
N ASN A 243 -9.38 -7.58 26.36
CA ASN A 243 -7.93 -7.78 26.39
C ASN A 243 -7.51 -8.60 27.63
N VAL A 244 -8.10 -8.32 28.80
CA VAL A 244 -7.81 -9.07 30.04
C VAL A 244 -8.22 -10.54 29.89
N ILE A 245 -9.39 -10.82 29.30
CA ILE A 245 -9.84 -12.19 29.04
C ILE A 245 -8.88 -12.91 28.09
N TYR A 246 -8.50 -12.27 26.98
CA TYR A 246 -7.53 -12.81 26.04
C TYR A 246 -6.18 -13.10 26.71
N THR A 247 -5.65 -12.13 27.48
CA THR A 247 -4.37 -12.27 28.19
C THR A 247 -4.40 -13.42 29.19
N LYS A 248 -5.49 -13.59 29.94
CA LYS A 248 -5.64 -14.73 30.88
C LYS A 248 -5.53 -16.08 30.17
N ILE A 249 -6.18 -16.22 29.01
CA ILE A 249 -6.14 -17.47 28.22
C ILE A 249 -4.74 -17.68 27.62
N ALA A 250 -4.13 -16.62 27.09
CA ALA A 250 -2.78 -16.67 26.53
C ALA A 250 -1.73 -17.06 27.59
N THR A 251 -1.78 -16.43 28.76
CA THR A 251 -0.90 -16.75 29.89
C THR A 251 -1.12 -18.18 30.40
N LEU A 252 -2.38 -18.63 30.46
CA LEU A 252 -2.67 -20.02 30.84
C LEU A 252 -2.02 -21.00 29.86
N LEU A 253 -2.09 -20.72 28.55
CA LEU A 253 -1.44 -21.55 27.53
C LEU A 253 0.08 -21.57 27.70
N GLU A 254 0.71 -20.42 27.96
CA GLU A 254 2.16 -20.31 28.20
C GLU A 254 2.59 -21.13 29.44
N VAL A 255 1.84 -21.02 30.54
CA VAL A 255 2.08 -21.82 31.76
C VAL A 255 1.93 -23.31 31.47
N LEU A 256 0.91 -23.71 30.70
CA LEU A 256 0.73 -25.13 30.30
C LEU A 256 1.87 -25.64 29.44
N VAL A 257 2.39 -24.83 28.52
CA VAL A 257 3.58 -25.19 27.70
C VAL A 257 4.80 -25.39 28.59
N THR A 258 5.03 -24.48 29.54
CA THR A 258 6.15 -24.60 30.50
C THR A 258 6.02 -25.85 31.35
N LEU A 259 4.84 -26.08 31.97
CA LEU A 259 4.57 -27.28 32.75
C LEU A 259 4.78 -28.56 31.96
N PHE A 260 4.45 -28.51 30.67
CA PHE A 260 4.66 -29.64 29.77
C PHE A 260 6.15 -29.92 29.55
N VAL A 261 6.96 -28.90 29.19
CA VAL A 261 8.41 -29.06 28.99
C VAL A 261 9.04 -29.61 30.26
N GLU A 262 8.71 -29.06 31.42
CA GLU A 262 9.21 -29.52 32.71
C GLU A 262 8.75 -30.97 33.04
N SER A 263 7.53 -31.34 32.65
CA SER A 263 7.06 -32.74 32.86
C SER A 263 7.83 -33.74 32.02
N VAL A 264 8.23 -33.37 30.81
CA VAL A 264 9.13 -34.24 29.99
C VAL A 264 10.49 -34.38 30.65
N ILE A 265 11.06 -33.26 31.17
CA ILE A 265 12.33 -33.33 31.92
C ILE A 265 12.19 -34.24 33.13
N CYS A 266 11.08 -34.18 33.88
CA CYS A 266 10.81 -35.10 34.98
C CYS A 266 10.78 -36.58 34.52
N VAL A 267 10.14 -36.87 33.38
CA VAL A 267 10.13 -38.22 32.80
C VAL A 267 11.55 -38.68 32.44
N ILE A 268 12.34 -37.79 31.80
CA ILE A 268 13.72 -38.09 31.43
C ILE A 268 14.58 -38.35 32.66
N LEU A 269 14.46 -37.52 33.68
CA LEU A 269 15.19 -37.72 34.96
C LEU A 269 14.76 -38.96 35.70
N GLY A 270 13.43 -39.28 35.76
CA GLY A 270 12.90 -40.45 36.44
C GLY A 270 13.33 -41.74 35.76
N TYR A 271 12.93 -41.96 34.50
CA TYR A 271 13.27 -43.18 33.79
C TYR A 271 14.75 -43.23 33.34
N GLY A 272 15.34 -42.10 32.91
CA GLY A 272 16.76 -42.00 32.58
C GLY A 272 17.64 -42.22 33.83
N GLY A 273 17.23 -41.70 35.01
CA GLY A 273 17.88 -41.98 36.29
C GLY A 273 17.81 -43.47 36.66
N TYR A 274 16.68 -44.15 36.42
CA TYR A 274 16.57 -45.59 36.55
C TYR A 274 17.51 -46.35 35.63
N LEU A 275 17.71 -45.91 34.37
CA LEU A 275 18.69 -46.48 33.46
C LEU A 275 20.12 -46.30 33.93
N VAL A 276 20.43 -45.18 34.60
CA VAL A 276 21.74 -44.92 35.23
C VAL A 276 21.93 -45.86 36.40
N TYR A 277 20.91 -46.06 37.26
CA TYR A 277 20.94 -46.98 38.38
C TYR A 277 21.19 -48.45 37.91
N GLN A 278 20.60 -48.83 36.78
CA GLN A 278 20.86 -50.15 36.15
C GLN A 278 22.21 -50.27 35.49
N GLY A 279 23.03 -49.24 35.40
CA GLY A 279 24.30 -49.22 34.72
C GLY A 279 24.19 -49.22 33.19
N ARG A 280 22.98 -49.02 32.62
CA ARG A 280 22.76 -48.95 31.14
C ARG A 280 23.08 -47.57 30.60
N PHE A 281 22.92 -46.53 31.39
CA PHE A 281 23.33 -45.15 31.13
C PHE A 281 24.39 -44.76 32.16
N ASN A 282 25.19 -43.74 31.82
CA ASN A 282 25.98 -43.00 32.77
C ASN A 282 25.41 -41.58 32.94
N ALA A 283 25.82 -40.86 33.97
CA ALA A 283 25.33 -39.50 34.27
C ALA A 283 25.52 -38.52 33.10
N GLY A 284 26.64 -38.63 32.39
CA GLY A 284 26.92 -37.82 31.21
C GLY A 284 25.95 -38.09 30.04
N GLN A 285 25.56 -39.37 29.83
CA GLN A 285 24.57 -39.73 28.80
C GLN A 285 23.17 -39.18 29.14
N LEU A 286 22.81 -39.13 30.42
CA LEU A 286 21.55 -38.54 30.83
C LEU A 286 21.50 -37.04 30.50
N VAL A 287 22.57 -36.30 30.77
CA VAL A 287 22.67 -34.87 30.44
C VAL A 287 22.74 -34.65 28.93
N GLU A 288 23.45 -35.50 28.19
CA GLU A 288 23.43 -35.47 26.72
C GLU A 288 22.01 -35.66 26.16
N TYR A 289 21.22 -36.56 26.75
CA TYR A 289 19.84 -36.81 26.36
C TYR A 289 18.93 -35.59 26.62
N ILE A 290 19.08 -34.94 27.79
CA ILE A 290 18.38 -33.67 28.10
C ILE A 290 18.73 -32.61 27.06
N GLY A 291 19.98 -32.44 26.69
CA GLY A 291 20.41 -31.46 25.70
C GLY A 291 19.81 -31.72 24.29
N TYR A 292 19.62 -32.98 23.91
CA TYR A 292 18.89 -33.29 22.66
C TYR A 292 17.41 -33.00 22.77
N PHE A 293 16.78 -33.25 23.91
CA PHE A 293 15.39 -32.87 24.15
C PHE A 293 15.20 -31.35 24.08
N GLU A 294 16.06 -30.56 24.72
CA GLU A 294 16.01 -29.10 24.65
C GLU A 294 16.15 -28.59 23.21
N ALA A 295 16.97 -29.26 22.40
CA ALA A 295 17.10 -28.91 20.97
C ALA A 295 15.83 -29.15 20.15
N ILE A 296 14.91 -30.04 20.58
CA ILE A 296 13.63 -30.30 19.90
C ILE A 296 12.56 -29.27 20.24
N VAL A 297 12.64 -28.59 21.37
CA VAL A 297 11.62 -27.64 21.83
C VAL A 297 11.39 -26.54 20.78
N TRP A 298 12.47 -25.94 20.28
CA TRP A 298 12.38 -24.92 19.24
C TRP A 298 11.71 -25.40 17.93
N PRO A 299 12.09 -26.54 17.32
CA PRO A 299 11.40 -27.11 16.17
C PRO A 299 9.88 -27.24 16.34
N ILE A 300 9.42 -27.66 17.50
CA ILE A 300 7.97 -27.80 17.78
C ILE A 300 7.28 -26.43 17.75
N ILE A 301 7.88 -25.41 18.38
CA ILE A 301 7.37 -24.04 18.35
C ILE A 301 7.40 -23.49 16.93
N ALA A 302 8.49 -23.72 16.19
CA ALA A 302 8.66 -23.23 14.83
C ALA A 302 7.60 -23.77 13.86
N ILE A 303 7.10 -24.99 14.04
CA ILE A 303 5.99 -25.55 13.23
C ILE A 303 4.72 -24.70 13.42
N SER A 304 4.36 -24.37 14.65
CA SER A 304 3.17 -23.56 14.94
C SER A 304 3.29 -22.14 14.35
N MET A 305 4.44 -21.50 14.53
CA MET A 305 4.72 -20.19 13.93
C MET A 305 4.73 -20.23 12.40
N LEU A 306 5.23 -21.31 11.80
CA LEU A 306 5.25 -21.51 10.35
C LEU A 306 3.83 -21.57 9.77
N ILE A 307 2.90 -22.27 10.45
CA ILE A 307 1.50 -22.36 10.02
C ILE A 307 0.86 -20.97 10.03
N GLU A 308 1.03 -20.22 11.13
CA GLU A 308 0.49 -18.85 11.25
C GLU A 308 1.07 -17.93 10.18
N LYS A 309 2.41 -17.84 10.08
CA LYS A 309 3.09 -16.97 9.11
C LYS A 309 2.72 -17.34 7.66
N THR A 310 2.60 -18.63 7.35
CA THR A 310 2.21 -19.09 6.00
C THR A 310 0.77 -18.70 5.69
N SER A 311 -0.15 -18.79 6.64
CA SER A 311 -1.55 -18.39 6.46
C SER A 311 -1.66 -16.89 6.21
N ARG A 312 -1.01 -16.06 7.04
CA ARG A 312 -0.97 -14.60 6.85
C ARG A 312 -0.31 -14.21 5.54
N GLY A 313 0.86 -14.80 5.22
CA GLY A 313 1.57 -14.54 3.98
C GLY A 313 0.76 -14.90 2.73
N LYS A 314 -0.03 -15.99 2.78
CA LYS A 314 -0.94 -16.37 1.69
C LYS A 314 -2.07 -15.36 1.50
N ALA A 315 -2.66 -14.86 2.58
CA ALA A 315 -3.70 -13.82 2.52
C ALA A 315 -3.15 -12.53 1.90
N SER A 316 -1.99 -12.06 2.36
CA SER A 316 -1.31 -10.87 1.80
C SER A 316 -0.94 -11.06 0.32
N LEU A 317 -0.44 -12.24 -0.05
CA LEU A 317 -0.12 -12.56 -1.44
C LEU A 317 -1.37 -12.57 -2.34
N ASN A 318 -2.50 -13.04 -1.85
CA ASN A 318 -3.75 -13.01 -2.61
C ASN A 318 -4.17 -11.57 -2.91
N ARG A 319 -4.15 -10.67 -1.92
CA ARG A 319 -4.47 -9.24 -2.13
C ARG A 319 -3.52 -8.56 -3.12
N ILE A 320 -2.22 -8.80 -3.02
CA ILE A 320 -1.25 -8.29 -3.99
C ILE A 320 -1.48 -8.90 -5.38
N THR A 321 -1.89 -10.17 -5.44
CA THR A 321 -2.21 -10.85 -6.70
C THR A 321 -3.45 -10.24 -7.36
N GLU A 322 -4.47 -9.85 -6.59
CA GLU A 322 -5.64 -9.13 -7.09
C GLU A 322 -5.24 -7.80 -7.72
N LEU A 323 -4.40 -7.00 -7.04
CA LEU A 323 -3.87 -5.77 -7.62
C LEU A 323 -3.12 -6.04 -8.93
N LEU A 324 -2.19 -7.01 -8.95
CA LEU A 324 -1.36 -7.33 -10.11
C LEU A 324 -2.13 -8.00 -11.27
N ASN A 325 -3.31 -8.52 -11.02
CA ASN A 325 -4.21 -9.07 -12.03
C ASN A 325 -5.35 -8.10 -12.40
N ALA A 326 -5.43 -6.93 -11.74
CA ALA A 326 -6.43 -5.92 -12.11
C ALA A 326 -6.27 -5.56 -13.60
N PRO A 327 -7.37 -5.54 -14.38
CA PRO A 327 -7.29 -5.26 -15.79
C PRO A 327 -6.87 -3.81 -16.05
N ILE A 328 -6.07 -3.60 -17.08
CA ILE A 328 -5.78 -2.27 -17.60
C ILE A 328 -6.89 -1.94 -18.59
N ASP A 329 -7.99 -1.36 -18.08
CA ASP A 329 -9.21 -1.14 -18.85
C ASP A 329 -9.06 -0.12 -19.96
N VAL A 330 -8.24 0.94 -19.73
CA VAL A 330 -7.99 2.02 -20.67
C VAL A 330 -6.57 1.89 -21.19
N ALA A 331 -6.43 1.31 -22.37
CA ALA A 331 -5.15 1.07 -23.02
C ALA A 331 -5.23 1.37 -24.52
N ASP A 332 -4.08 1.64 -25.11
CA ASP A 332 -3.95 1.80 -26.55
C ASP A 332 -4.26 0.47 -27.28
N ARG A 333 -5.01 0.55 -28.35
CA ARG A 333 -5.26 -0.58 -29.24
C ARG A 333 -4.03 -0.84 -30.12
N PRO A 334 -3.83 -2.07 -30.59
CA PRO A 334 -2.76 -2.34 -31.57
C PRO A 334 -2.94 -1.49 -32.83
N GLY A 335 -1.86 -0.81 -33.26
CA GLY A 335 -1.83 -0.04 -34.50
C GLY A 335 -2.36 1.40 -34.38
N VAL A 336 -2.53 1.95 -33.17
CA VAL A 336 -2.85 3.38 -33.00
C VAL A 336 -1.77 4.28 -33.59
N GLN A 337 -2.15 5.47 -34.01
CA GLN A 337 -1.29 6.48 -34.59
C GLN A 337 -1.05 7.62 -33.60
N GLU A 338 0.10 8.26 -33.72
CA GLU A 338 0.38 9.51 -33.00
C GLU A 338 -0.36 10.69 -33.69
N LEU A 339 -0.91 11.58 -32.87
CA LEU A 339 -1.51 12.82 -33.34
C LEU A 339 -0.39 13.83 -33.66
N GLN A 340 -0.13 14.03 -34.94
CA GLN A 340 0.94 14.94 -35.39
C GLN A 340 0.40 16.36 -35.61
N ASN A 341 1.10 17.37 -35.04
CA ASN A 341 0.78 18.80 -35.20
C ASN A 341 -0.69 19.12 -34.91
N PRO A 342 -1.20 18.81 -33.72
CA PRO A 342 -2.61 18.96 -33.40
C PRO A 342 -3.06 20.42 -33.54
N GLN A 343 -4.19 20.62 -34.26
CA GLN A 343 -4.83 21.92 -34.43
C GLN A 343 -5.85 22.21 -33.35
N GLY A 344 -6.36 21.17 -32.72
CA GLY A 344 -7.26 21.27 -31.58
C GLY A 344 -8.75 21.32 -31.93
N SER A 345 -9.18 20.75 -33.07
CA SER A 345 -10.62 20.51 -33.27
C SER A 345 -11.10 19.32 -32.46
N VAL A 346 -12.32 19.43 -31.93
CA VAL A 346 -12.96 18.35 -31.16
C VAL A 346 -14.39 18.17 -31.67
N GLU A 347 -14.77 16.94 -31.96
CA GLU A 347 -16.10 16.65 -32.45
C GLU A 347 -16.69 15.44 -31.72
N PHE A 348 -17.87 15.62 -31.16
CA PHE A 348 -18.71 14.57 -30.58
C PHE A 348 -19.83 14.23 -31.58
N ARG A 349 -20.06 12.92 -31.83
CA ARG A 349 -21.09 12.41 -32.72
C ARG A 349 -21.94 11.34 -32.04
N HIS A 350 -23.17 11.64 -31.75
CA HIS A 350 -24.13 10.69 -31.18
C HIS A 350 -23.57 9.94 -29.96
N LEU A 351 -22.77 10.63 -29.13
CA LEU A 351 -22.13 10.02 -27.96
C LEU A 351 -23.15 9.75 -26.87
N THR A 352 -23.29 8.49 -26.50
CA THR A 352 -24.00 8.07 -25.28
C THR A 352 -22.99 7.41 -24.35
N PHE A 353 -22.98 7.81 -23.09
CA PHE A 353 -21.99 7.32 -22.13
C PHE A 353 -22.62 7.02 -20.77
N ARG A 354 -22.20 5.88 -20.23
CA ARG A 354 -22.51 5.43 -18.86
C ARG A 354 -21.20 5.09 -18.15
N TYR A 355 -21.04 5.53 -16.93
CA TYR A 355 -19.91 5.06 -16.11
C TYR A 355 -20.00 3.55 -15.92
N PRO A 356 -18.86 2.81 -15.89
CA PRO A 356 -18.88 1.35 -15.78
C PRO A 356 -19.57 0.79 -14.54
N ASP A 357 -19.61 1.57 -13.45
CA ASP A 357 -20.31 1.27 -12.18
C ASP A 357 -21.68 1.98 -12.07
N GLY A 358 -22.08 2.74 -13.09
CA GLY A 358 -23.33 3.50 -13.13
C GLY A 358 -24.53 2.70 -13.59
N GLU A 359 -25.71 3.04 -13.07
CA GLU A 359 -26.98 2.41 -13.45
C GLU A 359 -27.67 3.11 -14.63
N TYR A 360 -27.30 4.37 -14.95
CA TYR A 360 -27.95 5.20 -15.97
C TYR A 360 -26.95 5.88 -16.90
N ASP A 361 -27.42 6.29 -18.07
CA ASP A 361 -26.62 7.01 -19.06
C ASP A 361 -26.46 8.46 -18.62
N VAL A 362 -25.21 8.85 -18.35
CA VAL A 362 -24.85 10.20 -17.91
C VAL A 362 -24.84 11.19 -19.07
N LEU A 363 -24.51 10.72 -20.28
CA LEU A 363 -24.59 11.47 -21.52
C LEU A 363 -25.46 10.70 -22.52
N GLN A 364 -26.36 11.40 -23.20
CA GLN A 364 -27.32 10.79 -24.12
C GLN A 364 -27.34 11.55 -25.45
N ASP A 365 -26.90 10.89 -26.51
CA ASP A 365 -26.93 11.40 -27.90
C ASP A 365 -26.28 12.77 -28.09
N ILE A 366 -25.08 12.94 -27.49
CA ILE A 366 -24.32 14.19 -27.54
C ILE A 366 -23.69 14.37 -28.91
N SER A 367 -24.01 15.50 -29.57
CA SER A 367 -23.42 15.85 -30.87
C SER A 367 -23.11 17.35 -30.95
N PHE A 368 -21.84 17.70 -31.08
CA PHE A 368 -21.37 19.08 -31.32
C PHE A 368 -19.94 19.07 -31.85
N THR A 369 -19.52 20.22 -32.42
CA THR A 369 -18.18 20.42 -32.95
C THR A 369 -17.56 21.68 -32.37
N ILE A 370 -16.31 21.61 -31.98
CA ILE A 370 -15.44 22.74 -31.60
C ILE A 370 -14.39 22.91 -32.70
N HIS A 371 -14.32 24.09 -33.30
CA HIS A 371 -13.33 24.38 -34.34
C HIS A 371 -11.99 24.78 -33.72
N PRO A 372 -10.88 24.63 -34.48
CA PRO A 372 -9.57 25.09 -34.00
C PRO A 372 -9.60 26.57 -33.67
N GLY A 373 -9.06 26.94 -32.51
CA GLY A 373 -9.03 28.32 -32.03
C GLY A 373 -10.31 28.86 -31.41
N GLU A 374 -11.38 28.06 -31.34
CA GLU A 374 -12.67 28.45 -30.78
C GLU A 374 -12.63 28.38 -29.24
N SER A 375 -13.24 29.37 -28.58
CA SER A 375 -13.45 29.38 -27.13
C SER A 375 -14.87 28.98 -26.79
N VAL A 376 -15.04 27.81 -26.15
CA VAL A 376 -16.36 27.21 -25.92
C VAL A 376 -16.64 27.04 -24.42
N GLY A 377 -17.81 27.54 -23.99
CA GLY A 377 -18.33 27.35 -22.65
C GLY A 377 -19.27 26.13 -22.57
N ILE A 378 -19.12 25.30 -21.55
CA ILE A 378 -20.11 24.25 -21.23
C ILE A 378 -20.79 24.64 -19.93
N VAL A 379 -22.10 24.81 -19.97
CA VAL A 379 -22.90 25.21 -18.81
C VAL A 379 -24.06 24.24 -18.61
N GLY A 380 -24.55 24.15 -17.38
CA GLY A 380 -25.67 23.30 -16.99
C GLY A 380 -25.67 23.04 -15.49
N LYS A 381 -26.73 22.44 -15.00
CA LYS A 381 -26.89 22.09 -13.60
C LYS A 381 -25.78 21.15 -13.12
N THR A 382 -25.56 21.11 -11.80
CA THR A 382 -24.71 20.08 -11.19
C THR A 382 -25.28 18.69 -11.52
N GLY A 383 -24.40 17.77 -11.95
CA GLY A 383 -24.81 16.43 -12.37
C GLY A 383 -25.26 16.32 -13.83
N ALA A 384 -25.28 17.40 -14.64
CA ALA A 384 -25.68 17.35 -16.05
C ALA A 384 -24.70 16.61 -16.98
N GLY A 385 -23.54 16.14 -16.49
CA GLY A 385 -22.56 15.38 -17.28
C GLY A 385 -21.42 16.21 -17.88
N LYS A 386 -21.22 17.47 -17.45
CA LYS A 386 -20.19 18.38 -17.98
C LYS A 386 -18.77 17.80 -17.88
N THR A 387 -18.36 17.37 -16.68
CA THR A 387 -17.04 16.76 -16.44
C THR A 387 -16.87 15.43 -17.19
N ALA A 388 -17.96 14.66 -17.41
CA ALA A 388 -17.88 13.42 -18.17
C ALA A 388 -17.43 13.65 -19.62
N LEU A 389 -17.79 14.78 -20.26
CA LEU A 389 -17.29 15.13 -21.59
C LEU A 389 -15.76 15.31 -21.61
N VAL A 390 -15.23 15.94 -20.57
CA VAL A 390 -13.78 16.13 -20.42
C VAL A 390 -13.07 14.82 -20.15
N ASP A 391 -13.63 14.01 -19.25
CA ASP A 391 -13.09 12.70 -18.92
C ASP A 391 -12.96 11.80 -20.16
N LEU A 392 -13.94 11.86 -21.07
CA LEU A 392 -13.92 11.12 -22.33
C LEU A 392 -12.91 11.69 -23.31
N LEU A 393 -12.80 13.02 -23.42
CA LEU A 393 -11.80 13.68 -24.28
C LEU A 393 -10.37 13.34 -23.81
N LEU A 394 -10.13 13.31 -22.51
CA LEU A 394 -8.85 12.92 -21.93
C LEU A 394 -8.63 11.39 -21.92
N ARG A 395 -9.55 10.62 -22.46
CA ARG A 395 -9.48 9.16 -22.45
C ARG A 395 -9.24 8.63 -21.03
N THR A 396 -9.90 9.22 -20.03
CA THR A 396 -9.95 8.72 -18.65
C THR A 396 -10.80 7.45 -18.56
N TYR A 397 -11.82 7.40 -19.41
CA TYR A 397 -12.68 6.23 -19.67
C TYR A 397 -12.65 5.84 -21.15
N ASN A 398 -13.04 4.61 -21.45
CA ASN A 398 -13.19 4.16 -22.82
C ASN A 398 -14.37 4.87 -23.52
N VAL A 399 -14.15 5.23 -24.76
CA VAL A 399 -15.11 5.92 -25.62
C VAL A 399 -15.65 4.95 -26.66
N PRO A 400 -16.96 4.94 -26.97
CA PRO A 400 -17.49 4.18 -28.10
C PRO A 400 -16.85 4.60 -29.43
N ASP A 401 -16.64 3.66 -30.34
CA ASP A 401 -16.03 3.92 -31.64
C ASP A 401 -16.91 4.86 -32.49
N GLY A 402 -16.26 5.79 -33.21
CA GLY A 402 -16.94 6.71 -34.10
C GLY A 402 -17.77 7.81 -33.42
N THR A 403 -17.56 8.03 -32.11
CA THR A 403 -18.34 9.02 -31.35
C THR A 403 -17.55 10.24 -30.89
N LEU A 404 -16.22 10.14 -30.81
CA LEU A 404 -15.35 11.26 -30.43
C LEU A 404 -14.14 11.35 -31.37
N PHE A 405 -13.94 12.54 -31.93
CA PHE A 405 -12.86 12.83 -32.88
C PHE A 405 -12.04 14.01 -32.41
N VAL A 406 -10.72 13.90 -32.58
CA VAL A 406 -9.77 15.00 -32.43
C VAL A 406 -9.06 15.19 -33.76
N ASP A 407 -9.10 16.41 -34.30
CA ASP A 407 -8.61 16.77 -35.61
C ASP A 407 -9.09 15.80 -36.76
N GLY A 408 -10.39 15.45 -36.65
CA GLY A 408 -11.08 14.59 -37.62
C GLY A 408 -10.74 13.09 -37.52
N LYS A 409 -9.91 12.68 -36.55
CA LYS A 409 -9.54 11.28 -36.33
C LYS A 409 -10.24 10.75 -35.07
N ASP A 410 -10.81 9.55 -35.16
CA ASP A 410 -11.38 8.88 -34.01
C ASP A 410 -10.33 8.66 -32.91
N VAL A 411 -10.62 9.09 -31.68
CA VAL A 411 -9.71 9.00 -30.54
C VAL A 411 -9.28 7.55 -30.23
N ASN A 412 -10.04 6.55 -30.66
CA ASN A 412 -9.70 5.14 -30.51
C ASN A 412 -8.63 4.66 -31.52
N THR A 413 -8.38 5.45 -32.57
CA THR A 413 -7.30 5.21 -33.55
C THR A 413 -6.01 5.97 -33.21
N LEU A 414 -6.07 6.84 -32.21
CA LEU A 414 -4.95 7.66 -31.75
C LEU A 414 -4.35 7.08 -30.46
N SER A 415 -3.03 7.29 -30.24
CA SER A 415 -2.44 6.94 -28.95
C SER A 415 -3.01 7.86 -27.85
N ILE A 416 -3.33 7.28 -26.69
CA ILE A 416 -3.82 8.02 -25.51
C ILE A 416 -2.80 9.09 -25.11
N HIS A 417 -1.51 8.76 -25.23
CA HIS A 417 -0.43 9.70 -24.95
C HIS A 417 -0.52 10.95 -25.83
N SER A 418 -0.69 10.80 -27.15
CA SER A 418 -0.73 11.93 -28.08
C SER A 418 -1.99 12.80 -27.89
N VAL A 419 -3.14 12.20 -27.60
CA VAL A 419 -4.38 12.94 -27.27
C VAL A 419 -4.20 13.75 -25.99
N ARG A 420 -3.66 13.15 -24.93
CA ARG A 420 -3.39 13.85 -23.66
C ARG A 420 -2.29 14.89 -23.79
N ALA A 421 -1.29 14.67 -24.65
CA ALA A 421 -0.26 15.66 -24.93
C ALA A 421 -0.84 16.91 -25.62
N ALA A 422 -1.84 16.74 -26.49
CA ALA A 422 -2.55 17.84 -27.14
C ALA A 422 -3.48 18.63 -26.20
N CYS A 423 -3.75 18.15 -24.98
CA CYS A 423 -4.62 18.78 -23.99
C CYS A 423 -3.84 19.29 -22.78
N ALA A 424 -4.16 20.50 -22.31
CA ALA A 424 -3.83 20.99 -20.99
C ALA A 424 -5.11 21.02 -20.16
N TYR A 425 -5.08 20.51 -18.93
CA TYR A 425 -6.28 20.32 -18.10
C TYR A 425 -6.12 20.88 -16.69
N VAL A 426 -7.09 21.64 -16.25
CA VAL A 426 -7.25 22.10 -14.87
C VAL A 426 -8.52 21.48 -14.31
N PRO A 427 -8.42 20.50 -13.39
CA PRO A 427 -9.58 19.86 -12.81
C PRO A 427 -10.30 20.75 -11.81
N GLN A 428 -11.55 20.43 -11.51
CA GLN A 428 -12.35 21.07 -10.48
C GLN A 428 -11.67 20.98 -9.08
N ASP A 429 -11.21 19.76 -8.72
CA ASP A 429 -10.41 19.54 -7.52
C ASP A 429 -8.92 19.72 -7.83
N ASN A 430 -8.40 20.90 -7.53
CA ASN A 430 -7.02 21.24 -7.82
C ASN A 430 -6.04 20.49 -6.91
N PHE A 431 -5.20 19.66 -7.49
CA PHE A 431 -4.17 18.93 -6.78
C PHE A 431 -2.78 19.55 -6.99
N LEU A 432 -2.12 19.91 -5.88
CA LEU A 432 -0.72 20.34 -5.85
C LEU A 432 0.12 19.29 -5.11
N PHE A 433 1.27 18.97 -5.67
CA PHE A 433 2.24 18.07 -5.06
C PHE A 433 2.93 18.74 -3.87
N SER A 434 3.37 17.94 -2.91
CA SER A 434 4.20 18.39 -1.79
C SER A 434 5.62 18.68 -2.27
N ASP A 435 5.76 19.78 -3.02
CA ASP A 435 6.98 20.22 -3.69
C ASP A 435 6.97 21.75 -3.81
N THR A 436 8.01 22.35 -4.41
CA THR A 436 8.07 23.78 -4.62
C THR A 436 6.96 24.29 -5.54
N ILE A 437 6.62 25.56 -5.45
CA ILE A 437 5.67 26.20 -6.36
C ILE A 437 6.21 26.15 -7.80
N ALA A 438 7.51 26.38 -7.98
CA ALA A 438 8.18 26.27 -9.29
C ALA A 438 7.96 24.90 -9.91
N HIS A 439 8.20 23.83 -9.17
CA HIS A 439 8.01 22.44 -9.64
C HIS A 439 6.54 22.13 -9.93
N ASN A 440 5.64 22.62 -9.09
CA ASN A 440 4.20 22.46 -9.33
C ASN A 440 3.73 23.15 -10.61
N ILE A 441 4.20 24.34 -10.92
CA ILE A 441 3.87 25.03 -12.18
C ILE A 441 4.56 24.32 -13.36
N GLY A 442 5.86 23.96 -13.20
CA GLY A 442 6.68 23.31 -14.22
C GLY A 442 6.28 21.86 -14.56
N PHE A 443 5.42 21.23 -13.75
CA PHE A 443 5.10 19.79 -13.81
C PHE A 443 4.68 19.28 -15.20
N GLY A 444 4.10 20.14 -16.04
CA GLY A 444 3.61 19.76 -17.38
C GLY A 444 4.66 19.81 -18.50
N VAL A 445 5.91 20.24 -18.20
CA VAL A 445 6.98 20.45 -19.18
C VAL A 445 8.32 20.01 -18.59
N ASP A 446 9.06 19.13 -19.29
CA ASP A 446 10.30 18.53 -18.74
C ASP A 446 11.41 19.56 -18.45
N ASP A 447 11.54 20.61 -19.30
CA ASP A 447 12.59 21.62 -19.20
C ASP A 447 12.00 23.04 -19.04
N ALA A 448 11.15 23.26 -18.03
CA ALA A 448 10.56 24.56 -17.75
C ALA A 448 11.60 25.54 -17.19
N SER A 449 11.93 26.61 -17.94
CA SER A 449 12.81 27.65 -17.41
C SER A 449 12.12 28.52 -16.36
N PRO A 450 12.88 29.19 -15.47
CA PRO A 450 12.31 30.12 -14.49
C PRO A 450 11.48 31.23 -15.12
N GLU A 451 11.88 31.73 -16.30
CA GLU A 451 11.18 32.76 -17.05
C GLU A 451 9.84 32.25 -17.60
N MET A 452 9.78 31.01 -18.06
CA MET A 452 8.53 30.37 -18.51
C MET A 452 7.56 30.21 -17.35
N ILE A 453 8.07 29.80 -16.18
CA ILE A 453 7.29 29.62 -14.96
C ILE A 453 6.73 30.98 -14.48
N ASP A 454 7.56 32.03 -14.43
CA ASP A 454 7.16 33.38 -14.03
C ASP A 454 6.12 33.97 -15.00
N HIS A 455 6.30 33.77 -16.31
CA HIS A 455 5.33 34.19 -17.32
C HIS A 455 3.98 33.47 -17.16
N ALA A 456 3.98 32.16 -16.94
CA ALA A 456 2.76 31.39 -16.72
C ALA A 456 2.05 31.80 -15.43
N ALA A 457 2.80 32.08 -14.36
CA ALA A 457 2.27 32.61 -13.11
C ALA A 457 1.65 34.00 -13.28
N SER A 458 2.25 34.85 -14.10
CA SER A 458 1.71 36.17 -14.47
C SER A 458 0.40 36.06 -15.24
N LEU A 459 0.30 35.15 -16.21
CA LEU A 459 -0.93 34.91 -16.98
C LEU A 459 -2.08 34.39 -16.08
N ALA A 460 -1.76 33.63 -15.05
CA ALA A 460 -2.73 33.10 -14.08
C ALA A 460 -2.99 34.07 -12.89
N ASP A 461 -2.48 35.30 -12.94
CA ASP A 461 -2.61 36.34 -11.90
C ASP A 461 -2.18 35.84 -10.50
N VAL A 462 -1.13 35.02 -10.40
CA VAL A 462 -0.64 34.47 -9.13
C VAL A 462 0.80 34.87 -8.80
N ARG A 463 1.51 35.48 -9.76
CA ARG A 463 2.91 35.87 -9.65
C ARG A 463 3.20 36.71 -8.41
N ASP A 464 2.45 37.77 -8.19
CA ASP A 464 2.67 38.71 -7.08
C ASP A 464 2.48 38.00 -5.74
N ASN A 465 1.48 37.13 -5.63
CA ASN A 465 1.30 36.32 -4.42
C ASN A 465 2.46 35.36 -4.17
N ILE A 466 3.08 34.82 -5.24
CA ILE A 466 4.24 33.92 -5.10
C ILE A 466 5.47 34.71 -4.65
N VAL A 467 5.69 35.88 -5.22
CA VAL A 467 6.84 36.74 -4.85
C VAL A 467 6.74 37.22 -3.39
N ASP A 468 5.56 37.40 -2.86
CA ASP A 468 5.32 37.79 -1.46
C ASP A 468 5.61 36.65 -0.46
N PHE A 469 5.74 35.40 -0.89
CA PHE A 469 6.18 34.32 0.01
C PHE A 469 7.68 34.49 0.33
N LYS A 470 8.05 34.11 1.56
CA LYS A 470 9.44 34.23 2.05
C LYS A 470 10.48 33.64 1.09
N ASP A 471 10.18 32.47 0.49
CA ASP A 471 11.06 31.72 -0.38
C ASP A 471 10.59 31.80 -1.86
N GLY A 472 9.64 32.69 -2.19
CA GLY A 472 9.11 32.90 -3.54
C GLY A 472 8.69 31.59 -4.22
N TYR A 473 9.19 31.35 -5.43
CA TYR A 473 8.92 30.14 -6.21
C TYR A 473 9.47 28.84 -5.56
N GLU A 474 10.48 28.94 -4.70
CA GLU A 474 11.05 27.80 -3.95
C GLU A 474 10.24 27.45 -2.69
N THR A 475 9.15 28.15 -2.43
CA THR A 475 8.24 27.82 -1.32
C THR A 475 7.69 26.42 -1.52
N VAL A 476 7.95 25.53 -0.55
CA VAL A 476 7.46 24.15 -0.53
C VAL A 476 6.02 24.13 -0.04
N LEU A 477 5.14 23.57 -0.85
CA LEU A 477 3.75 23.36 -0.50
C LEU A 477 3.60 22.08 0.34
N GLY A 478 2.80 22.13 1.40
CA GLY A 478 2.44 20.95 2.17
C GLY A 478 1.56 19.97 1.38
N GLU A 479 1.20 18.85 2.01
CA GLU A 479 0.33 17.85 1.37
C GLU A 479 -0.92 18.51 0.77
N ARG A 480 -1.18 18.20 -0.51
CA ARG A 480 -2.30 18.78 -1.29
C ARG A 480 -2.34 20.32 -1.29
N GLY A 481 -1.20 20.99 -1.09
CA GLY A 481 -1.13 22.46 -1.09
C GLY A 481 -1.83 23.14 0.08
N VAL A 482 -1.81 22.54 1.27
CA VAL A 482 -2.46 23.10 2.49
C VAL A 482 -1.92 24.49 2.87
N THR A 483 -0.71 24.84 2.46
CA THR A 483 -0.06 26.11 2.79
C THR A 483 -0.56 27.32 2.02
N VAL A 484 -1.36 27.12 0.96
CA VAL A 484 -1.89 28.20 0.11
C VAL A 484 -3.41 28.23 0.15
N SER A 485 -4.01 29.41 -0.09
CA SER A 485 -5.47 29.57 -0.15
C SER A 485 -6.08 28.81 -1.34
N GLY A 486 -7.38 28.53 -1.29
CA GLY A 486 -8.09 27.86 -2.38
C GLY A 486 -7.93 28.58 -3.73
N GLY A 487 -8.04 29.91 -3.76
CA GLY A 487 -7.84 30.71 -4.97
C GLY A 487 -6.38 30.71 -5.46
N GLN A 488 -5.39 30.72 -4.55
CA GLN A 488 -3.99 30.59 -4.93
C GLN A 488 -3.70 29.20 -5.51
N LYS A 489 -4.22 28.14 -4.90
CA LYS A 489 -4.12 26.76 -5.39
C LYS A 489 -4.68 26.61 -6.81
N GLN A 490 -5.84 27.20 -7.05
CA GLN A 490 -6.50 27.21 -8.35
C GLN A 490 -5.65 27.92 -9.41
N ARG A 491 -5.14 29.13 -9.09
CA ARG A 491 -4.30 29.92 -10.01
C ARG A 491 -2.96 29.23 -10.30
N ILE A 492 -2.34 28.57 -9.32
CA ILE A 492 -1.12 27.76 -9.56
C ILE A 492 -1.43 26.60 -10.53
N SER A 493 -2.59 25.96 -10.41
CA SER A 493 -3.02 24.90 -11.33
C SER A 493 -3.30 25.42 -12.73
N ILE A 494 -3.86 26.65 -12.85
CA ILE A 494 -4.04 27.34 -14.14
C ILE A 494 -2.67 27.67 -14.76
N ALA A 495 -1.72 28.20 -13.97
CA ALA A 495 -0.35 28.47 -14.43
C ALA A 495 0.32 27.20 -14.99
N ARG A 496 0.19 26.05 -14.29
CA ARG A 496 0.66 24.72 -14.76
C ARG A 496 0.11 24.37 -16.15
N ALA A 497 -1.19 24.57 -16.35
CA ALA A 497 -1.85 24.24 -17.60
C ALA A 497 -1.44 25.21 -18.74
N LEU A 498 -1.29 26.51 -18.43
CA LEU A 498 -0.85 27.52 -19.39
C LEU A 498 0.58 27.31 -19.83
N LEU A 499 1.47 26.92 -18.92
CA LEU A 499 2.87 26.62 -19.22
C LEU A 499 3.01 25.52 -20.28
N LYS A 500 2.16 24.48 -20.24
CA LYS A 500 2.14 23.39 -21.22
C LYS A 500 1.87 23.87 -22.65
N ALA A 501 1.22 25.03 -22.81
CA ALA A 501 0.92 25.67 -24.09
C ALA A 501 0.22 24.75 -25.13
N ALA A 502 -0.51 23.73 -24.68
CA ALA A 502 -1.19 22.75 -25.52
C ALA A 502 -2.23 23.39 -26.47
N PRO A 503 -2.50 22.79 -27.64
CA PRO A 503 -3.54 23.25 -28.58
C PRO A 503 -4.93 23.35 -27.95
N ILE A 504 -5.29 22.41 -27.08
CA ILE A 504 -6.57 22.38 -26.37
C ILE A 504 -6.32 22.67 -24.88
N LEU A 505 -6.94 23.71 -24.35
CA LEU A 505 -6.99 23.98 -22.91
C LEU A 505 -8.38 23.67 -22.38
N ILE A 506 -8.42 22.94 -21.30
CA ILE A 506 -9.66 22.53 -20.61
C ILE A 506 -9.60 23.08 -19.18
N LEU A 507 -10.58 23.89 -18.83
CA LEU A 507 -10.76 24.47 -17.51
C LEU A 507 -12.10 23.95 -16.94
N ASP A 508 -12.03 23.04 -15.96
CA ASP A 508 -13.24 22.47 -15.34
C ASP A 508 -13.53 23.15 -14.00
N ASP A 509 -14.48 24.08 -14.01
CA ASP A 509 -14.89 24.91 -12.87
C ASP A 509 -13.72 25.54 -12.11
N SER A 510 -12.64 25.81 -12.83
CA SER A 510 -11.34 26.15 -12.28
C SER A 510 -11.14 27.65 -12.03
N VAL A 511 -12.16 28.47 -12.21
CA VAL A 511 -12.16 29.91 -11.89
C VAL A 511 -13.20 30.30 -10.85
N SER A 512 -13.95 29.34 -10.30
CA SER A 512 -15.05 29.59 -9.35
C SER A 512 -14.60 30.00 -7.95
N ALA A 513 -13.37 29.63 -7.54
CA ALA A 513 -12.83 29.93 -6.21
C ALA A 513 -12.01 31.23 -6.14
N VAL A 514 -11.93 31.99 -7.23
CA VAL A 514 -11.30 33.32 -7.25
C VAL A 514 -12.34 34.41 -7.26
N ASP A 515 -11.93 35.61 -6.83
CA ASP A 515 -12.81 36.80 -6.87
C ASP A 515 -13.07 37.23 -8.32
N THR A 516 -14.16 37.99 -8.55
CA THR A 516 -14.61 38.42 -9.89
C THR A 516 -13.59 39.26 -10.65
N ARG A 517 -12.74 40.02 -9.94
CA ARG A 517 -11.71 40.84 -10.56
C ARG A 517 -10.59 39.96 -11.11
N THR A 518 -10.10 39.02 -10.31
CA THR A 518 -9.08 38.04 -10.68
C THR A 518 -9.58 37.13 -11.80
N GLU A 519 -10.83 36.63 -11.72
CA GLU A 519 -11.47 35.86 -12.78
C GLU A 519 -11.42 36.60 -14.13
N LYS A 520 -11.82 37.87 -14.14
CA LYS A 520 -11.80 38.71 -15.34
C LYS A 520 -10.39 38.84 -15.92
N ILE A 521 -9.38 39.11 -15.08
CA ILE A 521 -7.98 39.20 -15.51
C ILE A 521 -7.51 37.92 -16.16
N ILE A 522 -7.80 36.75 -15.54
CA ILE A 522 -7.44 35.45 -16.06
C ILE A 522 -8.11 35.21 -17.43
N LEU A 523 -9.41 35.49 -17.56
CA LEU A 523 -10.13 35.31 -18.83
C LEU A 523 -9.60 36.23 -19.94
N ASP A 524 -9.29 37.48 -19.65
CA ASP A 524 -8.72 38.45 -20.59
C ASP A 524 -7.30 38.00 -21.02
N ASN A 525 -6.46 37.51 -20.08
CA ASN A 525 -5.15 36.91 -20.36
C ASN A 525 -5.27 35.66 -21.22
N LEU A 526 -6.24 34.78 -20.95
CA LEU A 526 -6.50 33.60 -21.78
C LEU A 526 -6.87 33.98 -23.20
N LYS A 527 -7.79 34.95 -23.38
CA LYS A 527 -8.21 35.42 -24.70
C LYS A 527 -7.05 35.97 -25.50
N SER A 528 -6.15 36.74 -24.88
CA SER A 528 -4.99 37.33 -25.57
C SER A 528 -3.89 36.33 -25.88
N SER A 529 -3.53 35.46 -24.92
CA SER A 529 -2.43 34.50 -25.07
C SER A 529 -2.79 33.25 -25.90
N ARG A 530 -4.09 33.00 -26.11
CA ARG A 530 -4.59 31.79 -26.79
C ARG A 530 -5.44 32.10 -28.03
N ALA A 531 -5.27 33.25 -28.67
CA ALA A 531 -6.12 33.72 -29.77
C ALA A 531 -6.32 32.71 -30.94
N ASN A 532 -5.42 31.74 -31.13
CA ASN A 532 -5.54 30.71 -32.16
C ASN A 532 -5.52 29.27 -31.59
N LYS A 533 -5.84 29.11 -30.32
CA LYS A 533 -5.85 27.81 -29.65
C LYS A 533 -7.20 27.55 -29.00
N THR A 534 -7.66 26.34 -29.10
CA THR A 534 -8.97 25.90 -28.56
C THR A 534 -9.00 26.00 -27.03
N THR A 535 -10.04 26.60 -26.50
CA THR A 535 -10.28 26.69 -25.07
C THR A 535 -11.67 26.14 -24.72
N LEU A 536 -11.73 25.17 -23.85
CA LEU A 536 -12.97 24.58 -23.34
C LEU A 536 -13.12 24.97 -21.86
N LEU A 537 -14.16 25.72 -21.53
CA LEU A 537 -14.41 26.22 -20.19
C LEU A 537 -15.72 25.63 -19.65
N ILE A 538 -15.63 24.80 -18.64
CA ILE A 538 -16.80 24.37 -17.87
C ILE A 538 -16.99 25.34 -16.73
N ALA A 539 -18.17 25.94 -16.62
CA ALA A 539 -18.48 26.87 -15.54
C ALA A 539 -19.90 26.68 -15.00
N HIS A 540 -20.07 27.03 -13.75
CA HIS A 540 -21.36 27.15 -13.09
C HIS A 540 -21.96 28.56 -13.20
N ARG A 541 -21.11 29.57 -13.40
CA ARG A 541 -21.52 30.98 -13.56
C ARG A 541 -21.61 31.34 -15.03
N ILE A 542 -22.72 31.97 -15.41
CA ILE A 542 -22.92 32.46 -16.77
C ILE A 542 -21.96 33.59 -17.10
N SER A 543 -21.66 34.48 -16.15
CA SER A 543 -20.71 35.59 -16.30
C SER A 543 -19.34 35.15 -16.82
N THR A 544 -18.93 33.94 -16.49
CA THR A 544 -17.66 33.35 -16.90
C THR A 544 -17.64 32.98 -18.39
N VAL A 545 -18.78 32.57 -18.97
CA VAL A 545 -18.89 32.02 -20.34
C VAL A 545 -19.62 32.92 -21.31
N GLU A 546 -20.32 33.97 -20.87
CA GLU A 546 -21.15 34.83 -21.74
C GLU A 546 -20.36 35.52 -22.86
N ARG A 547 -19.03 35.70 -22.68
CA ARG A 547 -18.12 36.37 -23.63
C ARG A 547 -17.39 35.40 -24.57
N LEU A 548 -17.65 34.10 -24.46
CA LEU A 548 -17.03 33.09 -25.30
C LEU A 548 -17.74 32.99 -26.65
N ASP A 549 -17.05 32.41 -27.64
CA ASP A 549 -17.54 32.34 -29.01
C ASP A 549 -18.81 31.47 -29.13
N LYS A 550 -18.90 30.43 -28.29
CA LYS A 550 -19.99 29.46 -28.29
C LYS A 550 -20.26 28.94 -26.89
N ILE A 551 -21.49 28.68 -26.60
CA ILE A 551 -21.96 28.04 -25.36
C ILE A 551 -22.71 26.75 -25.70
N ILE A 552 -22.40 25.67 -25.01
CA ILE A 552 -23.10 24.41 -25.03
C ILE A 552 -23.91 24.31 -23.72
N PHE A 553 -25.22 24.35 -23.84
CA PHE A 553 -26.10 24.21 -22.68
C PHE A 553 -26.53 22.75 -22.52
N LEU A 554 -26.08 22.16 -21.41
CA LEU A 554 -26.34 20.75 -21.05
C LEU A 554 -27.40 20.67 -19.97
N ASP A 555 -28.44 19.90 -20.17
CA ASP A 555 -29.45 19.61 -19.15
C ASP A 555 -29.77 18.12 -19.17
N ASP A 556 -29.66 17.46 -18.02
CA ASP A 556 -30.00 16.05 -17.80
C ASP A 556 -29.32 15.09 -18.80
N GLY A 557 -28.03 15.31 -19.05
CA GLY A 557 -27.21 14.47 -19.95
C GLY A 557 -27.45 14.71 -21.44
N LYS A 558 -28.22 15.74 -21.84
CA LYS A 558 -28.51 16.08 -23.24
C LYS A 558 -28.11 17.51 -23.56
N ILE A 559 -27.79 17.75 -24.83
CA ILE A 559 -27.60 19.12 -25.33
C ILE A 559 -28.98 19.70 -25.60
N GLU A 560 -29.30 20.77 -24.87
CA GLU A 560 -30.53 21.54 -25.07
C GLU A 560 -30.38 22.63 -26.13
N ALA A 561 -29.22 23.27 -26.17
CA ALA A 561 -28.94 24.32 -27.12
C ALA A 561 -27.42 24.57 -27.30
N VAL A 562 -27.01 25.03 -28.46
CA VAL A 562 -25.62 25.39 -28.80
C VAL A 562 -25.64 26.68 -29.61
N GLY A 563 -24.87 27.69 -29.19
CA GLY A 563 -24.75 28.97 -29.88
C GLY A 563 -24.13 30.06 -29.01
N PRO A 564 -24.01 31.30 -29.51
CA PRO A 564 -23.58 32.44 -28.73
C PRO A 564 -24.58 32.80 -27.61
N HIS A 565 -24.11 33.49 -26.56
CA HIS A 565 -24.95 33.88 -25.40
C HIS A 565 -26.27 34.55 -25.80
N ASP A 566 -26.21 35.57 -26.67
CA ASP A 566 -27.39 36.38 -27.05
C ASP A 566 -28.44 35.54 -27.81
N GLU A 567 -27.98 34.63 -28.64
CA GLU A 567 -28.84 33.68 -29.36
C GLU A 567 -29.54 32.72 -28.41
N LEU A 568 -28.77 32.11 -27.49
CA LEU A 568 -29.32 31.17 -26.50
C LEU A 568 -30.28 31.86 -25.51
N TYR A 569 -29.98 33.09 -25.12
CA TYR A 569 -30.84 33.86 -24.23
C TYR A 569 -32.20 34.15 -24.87
N THR A 570 -32.24 34.33 -26.18
CA THR A 570 -33.51 34.57 -26.94
C THR A 570 -34.25 33.30 -27.30
N SER A 571 -33.53 32.26 -27.74
CA SER A 571 -34.09 31.04 -28.34
C SER A 571 -34.37 29.92 -27.33
N CYS A 572 -33.64 29.83 -26.21
CA CYS A 572 -33.76 28.75 -25.23
C CYS A 572 -34.37 29.21 -23.91
N PRO A 573 -35.66 28.93 -23.61
CA PRO A 573 -36.28 29.37 -22.36
C PRO A 573 -35.61 28.81 -21.08
N LYS A 574 -35.10 27.61 -21.11
CA LYS A 574 -34.39 27.00 -19.97
C LYS A 574 -33.07 27.72 -19.70
N TYR A 575 -32.32 28.08 -20.74
CA TYR A 575 -31.09 28.82 -20.62
C TYR A 575 -31.35 30.23 -20.07
N ARG A 576 -32.33 30.94 -20.64
CA ARG A 576 -32.77 32.28 -20.14
C ARG A 576 -33.11 32.23 -18.67
N ARG A 577 -33.94 31.27 -18.24
CA ARG A 577 -34.31 31.11 -16.83
C ARG A 577 -33.09 30.92 -15.92
N MET A 578 -32.09 30.17 -16.37
CA MET A 578 -30.85 29.97 -15.61
C MET A 578 -30.06 31.29 -15.49
N VAL A 579 -29.94 32.07 -16.57
CA VAL A 579 -29.30 33.39 -16.59
C VAL A 579 -29.99 34.33 -15.65
N ASP A 580 -31.32 34.43 -15.76
CA ASP A 580 -32.12 35.36 -14.96
C ASP A 580 -32.04 35.03 -13.46
N LEU A 581 -32.05 33.74 -13.09
CA LEU A 581 -31.89 33.31 -11.70
C LEU A 581 -30.51 33.70 -11.16
N GLN A 582 -29.41 33.47 -11.91
CA GLN A 582 -28.09 33.86 -11.45
C GLN A 582 -27.91 35.38 -11.32
N ARG A 583 -28.49 36.17 -12.23
CA ARG A 583 -28.49 37.63 -12.11
C ARG A 583 -29.21 38.09 -10.85
N LEU A 584 -30.35 37.51 -10.52
CA LEU A 584 -31.08 37.82 -9.29
C LEU A 584 -30.30 37.40 -8.02
N GLU A 585 -29.58 36.30 -8.06
CA GLU A 585 -28.71 35.86 -6.96
C GLU A 585 -27.54 36.84 -6.76
N ASP A 586 -26.92 37.30 -7.85
CA ASP A 586 -25.81 38.26 -7.82
C ASP A 586 -26.29 39.64 -7.31
N GLU A 587 -27.47 40.10 -7.70
CA GLU A 587 -28.10 41.35 -7.21
C GLU A 587 -28.45 41.24 -5.72
N ALA A 588 -29.03 40.12 -5.28
CA ALA A 588 -29.41 39.91 -3.88
C ALA A 588 -28.18 39.74 -2.97
N GLY A 589 -27.08 39.12 -3.44
CA GLY A 589 -25.83 38.99 -2.68
C GLY A 589 -24.98 40.26 -2.65
N GLY A 590 -25.24 41.23 -3.53
CA GLY A 590 -24.56 42.53 -3.58
C GLY A 590 -25.03 43.52 -2.52
N ASP A 591 -26.27 43.39 -2.04
CA ASP A 591 -26.86 44.31 -1.03
C ASP A 591 -26.40 44.00 0.41
N ASP A 592 -25.87 42.82 0.69
CA ASP A 592 -25.37 42.47 2.02
C ASP A 592 -23.90 42.90 2.30
N ASN A 593 -23.21 43.50 1.34
CA ASN A 593 -21.82 43.97 1.45
C ASN A 593 -21.63 45.49 1.21
N ALA A 594 -22.69 46.31 1.27
CA ALA A 594 -22.63 47.76 1.14
C ALA A 594 -22.63 48.47 2.52
#